data_c16919987ce8672e07fad4e3f3899a9c
#
_entry.id   c16919987ce8672e07fad4e3f3899a9c
#
_cell.length_a   1.000
_cell.length_b   1.000
_cell.length_c   1.000
_cell.angle_alpha   90.00
_cell.angle_beta   90.00
_cell.angle_gamma   90.00
#
_symmetry.space_group_name_H-M   'P 1'
#
loop_
_entity.id
_entity.type
_entity.pdbx_description
1 polymer ?
#
loop_
_entity_poly.entity_id
_entity_poly.type
_entity_poly.pdbx_seq_one_letter_code
_entity_poly.pdbx_strand_id
1 'polypeptide(L)'
;MLYRETGQFKTSYAADQAVFPIRQDRVGLTLILLVAFVLVPAFGSSFFLNTMMIPFLVFSVATIGLNLLLGYAGQLSLGTGAFMGVGAYACYKLTTIFPDINILVHILLSGLFAAGIGVLFGLPSLRIKGFYLAVATLAAQFFLDWCFNRIPWLYNYNASGAIEVPTRTAFGVALTGPTATPVTRYLVLLTLVVVMTWIASNLVRGWIGRSWMMIRDMDIAAELMGVQIGRASCRERV
;
A
#
# COMPACT_ATOMS: atom_id res chain seq x y z
N MET A 1 -15.25 -24.74 -1.95
CA MET A 1 -14.68 -24.64 -0.58
C MET A 1 -13.37 -25.40 -0.60
N LEU A 2 -12.25 -24.72 -0.41
CA LEU A 2 -10.97 -25.38 -0.19
C LEU A 2 -11.00 -26.00 1.20
N TYR A 3 -11.06 -27.32 1.24
CA TYR A 3 -11.09 -28.10 2.47
C TYR A 3 -9.73 -27.95 3.18
N ARG A 4 -9.71 -27.33 4.34
CA ARG A 4 -8.55 -27.35 5.22
C ARG A 4 -8.64 -28.58 6.08
N GLU A 5 -7.65 -29.45 5.98
CA GLU A 5 -7.57 -30.62 6.82
C GLU A 5 -7.50 -30.21 8.29
N THR A 6 -8.41 -30.73 9.09
CA THR A 6 -8.40 -30.58 10.54
C THR A 6 -7.37 -31.55 11.13
N GLY A 7 -6.67 -31.15 12.18
CA GLY A 7 -5.73 -32.03 12.88
C GLY A 7 -4.25 -31.87 12.46
N GLN A 8 -3.89 -30.86 11.69
CA GLN A 8 -2.49 -30.55 11.45
C GLN A 8 -1.85 -29.97 12.72
N PHE A 9 -1.08 -30.79 13.40
CA PHE A 9 -0.22 -30.33 14.51
C PHE A 9 1.20 -30.15 14.01
N LYS A 10 1.91 -29.20 14.58
CA LYS A 10 3.27 -28.85 14.20
C LYS A 10 4.21 -29.27 15.32
N THR A 11 5.23 -30.05 14.95
CA THR A 11 6.20 -30.62 15.91
C THR A 11 7.51 -29.82 15.99
N SER A 12 7.71 -28.84 15.10
CA SER A 12 8.93 -28.02 15.09
C SER A 12 8.60 -26.55 14.84
N TYR A 13 9.41 -25.65 15.42
CA TYR A 13 9.29 -24.21 15.23
C TYR A 13 9.42 -23.81 13.75
N ALA A 14 10.28 -24.47 12.98
CA ALA A 14 10.43 -24.21 11.54
C ALA A 14 9.14 -24.52 10.76
N ALA A 15 8.42 -25.58 11.13
CA ALA A 15 7.14 -25.93 10.53
C ALA A 15 6.04 -24.94 10.93
N ASP A 16 6.13 -24.36 12.14
CA ASP A 16 5.18 -23.36 12.62
C ASP A 16 5.37 -21.99 11.96
N GLN A 17 6.60 -21.63 11.64
CA GLN A 17 6.93 -20.39 10.93
C GLN A 17 6.68 -20.45 9.42
N ALA A 18 6.32 -21.62 8.86
CA ALA A 18 6.07 -21.74 7.42
C ALA A 18 4.90 -20.87 6.97
N VAL A 19 5.14 -20.07 5.91
CA VAL A 19 4.14 -19.12 5.35
C VAL A 19 2.92 -19.85 4.83
N PHE A 20 3.15 -20.95 4.13
CA PHE A 20 2.12 -21.81 3.54
C PHE A 20 2.40 -23.25 3.91
N PRO A 21 1.89 -23.73 5.06
CA PRO A 21 2.13 -25.10 5.52
C PRO A 21 1.41 -26.13 4.62
N ILE A 22 0.28 -25.77 4.02
CA ILE A 22 -0.58 -26.66 3.26
C ILE A 22 -0.18 -26.62 1.78
N ARG A 23 -0.06 -27.78 1.14
CA ARG A 23 0.26 -27.89 -0.29
C ARG A 23 -0.78 -27.20 -1.18
N GLN A 24 -2.06 -27.27 -0.81
CA GLN A 24 -3.16 -26.63 -1.56
C GLN A 24 -2.99 -25.11 -1.60
N ASP A 25 -2.60 -24.46 -0.50
CA ASP A 25 -2.38 -23.02 -0.47
C ASP A 25 -1.20 -22.60 -1.37
N ARG A 26 -0.14 -23.43 -1.42
CA ARG A 26 1.00 -23.19 -2.34
C ARG A 26 0.59 -23.33 -3.80
N VAL A 27 -0.13 -24.41 -4.13
CA VAL A 27 -0.64 -24.65 -5.50
C VAL A 27 -1.61 -23.54 -5.89
N GLY A 28 -2.53 -23.16 -5.00
CA GLY A 28 -3.48 -22.08 -5.24
C GLY A 28 -2.77 -20.74 -5.52
N LEU A 29 -1.78 -20.39 -4.69
CA LEU A 29 -1.00 -19.17 -4.89
C LEU A 29 -0.22 -19.19 -6.21
N THR A 30 0.48 -20.30 -6.51
CA THR A 30 1.23 -20.41 -7.76
C THR A 30 0.31 -20.36 -8.98
N LEU A 31 -0.87 -20.95 -8.90
CA LEU A 31 -1.86 -20.91 -9.96
C LEU A 31 -2.39 -19.48 -10.18
N ILE A 32 -2.72 -18.76 -9.10
CA ILE A 32 -3.14 -17.35 -9.19
C ILE A 32 -2.06 -16.49 -9.82
N LEU A 33 -0.80 -16.66 -9.41
CA LEU A 33 0.32 -15.92 -9.98
C LEU A 33 0.52 -16.27 -11.46
N LEU A 34 0.43 -17.55 -11.83
CA LEU A 34 0.56 -17.97 -13.22
C LEU A 34 -0.56 -17.37 -14.09
N VAL A 35 -1.80 -17.39 -13.62
CA VAL A 35 -2.92 -16.73 -14.31
C VAL A 35 -2.66 -15.25 -14.47
N ALA A 36 -2.26 -14.56 -13.41
CA ALA A 36 -2.04 -13.13 -13.42
C ALA A 36 -0.87 -12.71 -14.33
N PHE A 37 0.26 -13.44 -14.31
CA PHE A 37 1.44 -13.10 -15.11
C PHE A 37 1.40 -13.59 -16.56
N VAL A 38 0.68 -14.67 -16.86
CA VAL A 38 0.67 -15.29 -18.19
C VAL A 38 -0.68 -15.16 -18.89
N LEU A 39 -1.77 -15.63 -18.25
CA LEU A 39 -3.08 -15.67 -18.88
C LEU A 39 -3.67 -14.27 -19.11
N VAL A 40 -3.64 -13.42 -18.10
CA VAL A 40 -4.21 -12.08 -18.20
C VAL A 40 -3.51 -11.22 -19.27
N PRO A 41 -2.18 -11.10 -19.36
CA PRO A 41 -1.54 -10.34 -20.43
C PRO A 41 -1.65 -10.99 -21.81
N ALA A 42 -1.79 -12.33 -21.90
CA ALA A 42 -1.91 -13.04 -23.19
C ALA A 42 -3.30 -12.88 -23.83
N PHE A 43 -4.35 -12.90 -23.03
CA PHE A 43 -5.75 -12.88 -23.50
C PHE A 43 -6.45 -11.53 -23.24
N GLY A 44 -5.86 -10.65 -22.40
CA GLY A 44 -6.45 -9.37 -22.04
C GLY A 44 -6.45 -8.38 -23.20
N SER A 45 -7.63 -7.87 -23.57
CA SER A 45 -7.73 -6.76 -24.51
C SER A 45 -7.11 -5.49 -23.89
N SER A 46 -6.62 -4.57 -24.72
CA SER A 46 -6.06 -3.29 -24.25
C SER A 46 -7.07 -2.48 -23.41
N PHE A 47 -8.34 -2.56 -23.75
CA PHE A 47 -9.43 -1.93 -22.96
C PHE A 47 -9.55 -2.58 -21.58
N PHE A 48 -9.61 -3.90 -21.51
CA PHE A 48 -9.72 -4.64 -20.24
C PHE A 48 -8.52 -4.36 -19.30
N LEU A 49 -7.32 -4.34 -19.84
CA LEU A 49 -6.11 -4.05 -19.08
C LEU A 49 -6.11 -2.61 -18.52
N ASN A 50 -6.39 -1.61 -19.37
CA ASN A 50 -6.34 -0.20 -18.93
C ASN A 50 -7.51 0.18 -18.03
N THR A 51 -8.72 -0.30 -18.30
CA THR A 51 -9.94 0.16 -17.62
C THR A 51 -10.25 -0.62 -16.35
N MET A 52 -9.89 -1.91 -16.31
CA MET A 52 -10.21 -2.75 -15.15
C MET A 52 -8.97 -3.18 -14.37
N MET A 53 -7.98 -3.78 -15.04
CA MET A 53 -6.87 -4.42 -14.34
C MET A 53 -5.90 -3.43 -13.69
N ILE A 54 -5.54 -2.35 -14.39
CA ILE A 54 -4.61 -1.34 -13.86
C ILE A 54 -5.20 -0.64 -12.63
N PRO A 55 -6.43 -0.07 -12.64
CA PRO A 55 -7.04 0.49 -11.44
C PRO A 55 -7.20 -0.53 -10.31
N PHE A 56 -7.59 -1.76 -10.62
CA PHE A 56 -7.69 -2.82 -9.62
C PHE A 56 -6.36 -3.07 -8.89
N LEU A 57 -5.24 -3.15 -9.62
CA LEU A 57 -3.91 -3.32 -9.02
C LEU A 57 -3.50 -2.12 -8.17
N VAL A 58 -3.79 -0.90 -8.62
CA VAL A 58 -3.51 0.33 -7.85
C VAL A 58 -4.27 0.32 -6.53
N PHE A 59 -5.58 0.02 -6.56
CA PHE A 59 -6.38 -0.07 -5.35
C PHE A 59 -5.98 -1.26 -4.46
N SER A 60 -5.46 -2.35 -5.04
CA SER A 60 -4.94 -3.48 -4.26
C SER A 60 -3.77 -3.08 -3.38
N VAL A 61 -2.85 -2.26 -3.87
CA VAL A 61 -1.73 -1.72 -3.03
C VAL A 61 -2.27 -0.89 -1.87
N ALA A 62 -3.23 0.00 -2.15
CA ALA A 62 -3.85 0.81 -1.10
C ALA A 62 -4.58 -0.04 -0.06
N THR A 63 -5.29 -1.07 -0.51
CA THR A 63 -6.02 -2.01 0.35
C THR A 63 -5.07 -2.82 1.24
N ILE A 64 -3.90 -3.22 0.74
CA ILE A 64 -2.86 -3.86 1.56
C ILE A 64 -2.43 -2.94 2.70
N GLY A 65 -2.15 -1.67 2.41
CA GLY A 65 -1.80 -0.68 3.43
C GLY A 65 -2.92 -0.46 4.44
N LEU A 66 -4.16 -0.33 3.97
CA LEU A 66 -5.34 -0.18 4.83
C LEU A 66 -5.57 -1.42 5.70
N ASN A 67 -5.36 -2.62 5.16
CA ASN A 67 -5.48 -3.86 5.92
C ASN A 67 -4.43 -3.97 7.04
N LEU A 68 -3.20 -3.50 6.81
CA LEU A 68 -2.19 -3.43 7.86
C LEU A 68 -2.64 -2.49 8.99
N LEU A 69 -3.19 -1.34 8.65
CA LEU A 69 -3.63 -0.34 9.62
C LEU A 69 -4.90 -0.78 10.36
N LEU A 70 -5.93 -1.19 9.63
CA LEU A 70 -7.23 -1.57 10.21
C LEU A 70 -7.20 -2.98 10.80
N GLY A 71 -6.66 -3.94 10.04
CA GLY A 71 -6.70 -5.35 10.42
C GLY A 71 -5.72 -5.71 11.53
N TYR A 72 -4.48 -5.23 11.45
CA TYR A 72 -3.43 -5.61 12.39
C TYR A 72 -3.22 -4.59 13.51
N ALA A 73 -3.23 -3.29 13.19
CA ALA A 73 -3.07 -2.25 14.21
C ALA A 73 -4.40 -1.80 14.86
N GLY A 74 -5.56 -2.19 14.31
CA GLY A 74 -6.86 -1.86 14.86
C GLY A 74 -7.26 -0.38 14.74
N GLN A 75 -6.57 0.37 13.89
CA GLN A 75 -6.80 1.81 13.72
C GLN A 75 -7.70 2.08 12.53
N LEU A 76 -8.88 2.65 12.76
CA LEU A 76 -9.79 3.11 11.71
C LEU A 76 -9.22 4.35 11.01
N SER A 77 -8.96 4.25 9.70
CA SER A 77 -8.55 5.39 8.88
C SER A 77 -9.47 5.53 7.67
N LEU A 78 -10.05 6.71 7.50
CA LEU A 78 -10.85 7.09 6.34
C LEU A 78 -10.08 8.01 5.37
N GLY A 79 -8.79 8.24 5.63
CA GLY A 79 -7.94 9.16 4.86
C GLY A 79 -7.10 8.51 3.76
N THR A 80 -7.24 7.22 3.48
CA THR A 80 -6.40 6.48 2.53
C THR A 80 -6.39 7.06 1.13
N GLY A 81 -7.52 7.57 0.64
CA GLY A 81 -7.63 8.19 -0.68
C GLY A 81 -6.74 9.43 -0.83
N ALA A 82 -6.71 10.29 0.19
CA ALA A 82 -5.87 11.48 0.18
C ALA A 82 -4.37 11.15 0.20
N PHE A 83 -3.95 10.15 0.99
CA PHE A 83 -2.54 9.72 1.00
C PHE A 83 -2.11 9.09 -0.33
N MET A 84 -3.02 8.38 -1.02
CA MET A 84 -2.79 7.96 -2.42
C MET A 84 -2.59 9.18 -3.32
N GLY A 85 -3.44 10.20 -3.19
CA GLY A 85 -3.31 11.47 -3.90
C GLY A 85 -1.96 12.14 -3.64
N VAL A 86 -1.53 12.25 -2.39
CA VAL A 86 -0.21 12.79 -2.03
C VAL A 86 0.91 12.05 -2.76
N GLY A 87 0.89 10.71 -2.75
CA GLY A 87 1.87 9.90 -3.47
C GLY A 87 1.87 10.16 -4.98
N ALA A 88 0.69 10.26 -5.58
CA ALA A 88 0.53 10.54 -7.01
C ALA A 88 1.06 11.92 -7.40
N TYR A 89 0.68 12.98 -6.67
CA TYR A 89 1.18 14.33 -6.91
C TYR A 89 2.68 14.47 -6.64
N ALA A 90 3.20 13.84 -5.60
CA ALA A 90 4.63 13.83 -5.32
C ALA A 90 5.41 13.12 -6.43
N CYS A 91 4.95 11.96 -6.91
CA CYS A 91 5.56 11.25 -8.03
C CYS A 91 5.55 12.11 -9.30
N TYR A 92 4.41 12.73 -9.62
CA TYR A 92 4.28 13.63 -10.76
C TYR A 92 5.27 14.79 -10.67
N LYS A 93 5.38 15.46 -9.53
CA LYS A 93 6.32 16.57 -9.33
C LYS A 93 7.78 16.13 -9.41
N LEU A 94 8.13 15.02 -8.80
CA LEU A 94 9.48 14.46 -8.88
C LEU A 94 9.86 14.14 -10.32
N THR A 95 8.95 13.56 -11.10
CA THR A 95 9.21 13.26 -12.52
C THR A 95 9.32 14.51 -13.39
N THR A 96 8.66 15.62 -13.05
CA THR A 96 8.80 16.89 -13.78
C THR A 96 10.06 17.65 -13.41
N ILE A 97 10.47 17.63 -12.13
CA ILE A 97 11.66 18.36 -11.65
C ILE A 97 12.96 17.62 -12.02
N PHE A 98 12.97 16.30 -11.91
CA PHE A 98 14.14 15.44 -12.16
C PHE A 98 13.88 14.47 -13.31
N PRO A 99 13.95 14.91 -14.57
CA PRO A 99 13.62 14.09 -15.72
C PRO A 99 14.58 12.91 -15.94
N ASP A 100 15.81 13.00 -15.50
CA ASP A 100 16.88 12.05 -15.79
C ASP A 100 16.89 10.82 -14.87
N ILE A 101 16.13 10.88 -13.78
CA ILE A 101 16.09 9.80 -12.78
C ILE A 101 15.09 8.72 -13.22
N ASN A 102 15.43 7.46 -12.94
CA ASN A 102 14.56 6.33 -13.25
C ASN A 102 13.23 6.43 -12.49
N ILE A 103 12.11 6.13 -13.17
CA ILE A 103 10.77 6.22 -12.60
C ILE A 103 10.57 5.35 -11.34
N LEU A 104 11.28 4.24 -11.21
CA LEU A 104 11.22 3.40 -10.01
C LEU A 104 11.73 4.13 -8.76
N VAL A 105 12.76 4.98 -8.92
CA VAL A 105 13.27 5.82 -7.82
C VAL A 105 12.22 6.87 -7.45
N HIS A 106 11.54 7.47 -8.44
CA HIS A 106 10.46 8.42 -8.17
C HIS A 106 9.29 7.78 -7.40
N ILE A 107 8.92 6.54 -7.73
CA ILE A 107 7.90 5.79 -7.00
C ILE A 107 8.32 5.57 -5.55
N LEU A 108 9.56 5.19 -5.28
CA LEU A 108 10.06 5.03 -3.91
C LEU A 108 10.11 6.34 -3.14
N LEU A 109 10.61 7.42 -3.77
CA LEU A 109 10.66 8.74 -3.15
C LEU A 109 9.26 9.30 -2.89
N SER A 110 8.30 9.11 -3.81
CA SER A 110 6.92 9.54 -3.61
C SER A 110 6.25 8.80 -2.46
N GLY A 111 6.55 7.50 -2.31
CA GLY A 111 6.11 6.71 -1.16
C GLY A 111 6.67 7.24 0.18
N LEU A 112 7.95 7.61 0.19
CA LEU A 112 8.57 8.22 1.36
C LEU A 112 7.95 9.60 1.67
N PHE A 113 7.63 10.38 0.65
CA PHE A 113 6.95 11.68 0.81
C PHE A 113 5.54 11.50 1.38
N ALA A 114 4.78 10.55 0.84
CA ALA A 114 3.46 10.19 1.37
C ALA A 114 3.53 9.70 2.83
N ALA A 115 4.55 8.91 3.17
CA ALA A 115 4.80 8.49 4.55
C ALA A 115 5.11 9.68 5.47
N GLY A 116 5.92 10.63 5.02
CA GLY A 116 6.20 11.87 5.77
C GLY A 116 4.94 12.68 6.07
N ILE A 117 4.09 12.89 5.08
CA ILE A 117 2.79 13.55 5.26
C ILE A 117 1.88 12.70 6.16
N GLY A 118 1.89 11.37 6.01
CA GLY A 118 1.18 10.45 6.90
C GLY A 118 1.60 10.59 8.35
N VAL A 119 2.88 10.72 8.63
CA VAL A 119 3.40 10.97 9.99
C VAL A 119 2.95 12.34 10.49
N LEU A 120 3.00 13.38 9.66
CA LEU A 120 2.59 14.73 10.04
C LEU A 120 1.13 14.79 10.52
N PHE A 121 0.21 14.13 9.80
CA PHE A 121 -1.21 14.04 10.19
C PHE A 121 -1.45 12.94 11.24
N GLY A 122 -0.63 11.91 11.24
CA GLY A 122 -0.72 10.80 12.18
C GLY A 122 -0.35 11.20 13.61
N LEU A 123 0.71 11.99 13.82
CA LEU A 123 1.15 12.39 15.15
C LEU A 123 0.07 13.10 15.99
N PRO A 124 -0.66 14.11 15.49
CA PRO A 124 -1.78 14.70 16.22
C PRO A 124 -2.92 13.71 16.44
N SER A 125 -3.21 12.85 15.46
CA SER A 125 -4.33 11.90 15.53
C SER A 125 -4.10 10.76 16.53
N LEU A 126 -2.84 10.43 16.85
CA LEU A 126 -2.50 9.43 17.87
C LEU A 126 -2.93 9.81 19.30
N ARG A 127 -3.20 11.10 19.55
CA ARG A 127 -3.75 11.56 20.83
C ARG A 127 -5.25 11.31 20.97
N ILE A 128 -5.89 10.89 19.88
CA ILE A 128 -7.34 10.74 19.78
C ILE A 128 -7.64 9.23 19.70
N LYS A 129 -8.46 8.71 20.62
CA LYS A 129 -8.81 7.28 20.68
C LYS A 129 -10.12 6.97 19.96
N GLY A 130 -10.20 5.73 19.44
CA GLY A 130 -11.43 5.16 18.92
C GLY A 130 -11.99 5.85 17.67
N PHE A 131 -13.29 6.11 17.66
CA PHE A 131 -14.00 6.67 16.51
C PHE A 131 -13.53 8.07 16.10
N TYR A 132 -13.10 8.87 17.05
CA TYR A 132 -12.58 10.22 16.76
C TYR A 132 -11.33 10.22 15.87
N LEU A 133 -10.53 9.14 15.90
CA LEU A 133 -9.41 8.96 14.99
C LEU A 133 -9.88 8.85 13.53
N ALA A 134 -10.98 8.14 13.28
CA ALA A 134 -11.56 8.02 11.94
C ALA A 134 -12.05 9.39 11.43
N VAL A 135 -12.67 10.19 12.28
CA VAL A 135 -13.11 11.56 11.93
C VAL A 135 -11.91 12.46 11.65
N ALA A 136 -10.85 12.37 12.43
CA ALA A 136 -9.63 13.16 12.21
C ALA A 136 -8.96 12.82 10.88
N THR A 137 -8.89 11.53 10.51
CA THR A 137 -8.34 11.11 9.21
C THR A 137 -9.25 11.50 8.05
N LEU A 138 -10.57 11.54 8.25
CA LEU A 138 -11.52 12.06 7.26
C LEU A 138 -11.34 13.57 7.05
N ALA A 139 -11.15 14.33 8.13
CA ALA A 139 -10.86 15.77 8.04
C ALA A 139 -9.53 16.03 7.29
N ALA A 140 -8.50 15.22 7.56
CA ALA A 140 -7.24 15.28 6.81
C ALA A 140 -7.45 14.98 5.31
N GLN A 141 -8.34 14.05 4.96
CA GLN A 141 -8.68 13.76 3.56
C GLN A 141 -9.29 14.97 2.87
N PHE A 142 -10.30 15.60 3.45
CA PHE A 142 -10.90 16.80 2.87
C PHE A 142 -9.92 17.96 2.76
N PHE A 143 -9.05 18.13 3.76
CA PHE A 143 -8.02 19.17 3.70
C PHE A 143 -7.02 18.93 2.57
N LEU A 144 -6.53 17.70 2.41
CA LEU A 144 -5.60 17.37 1.32
C LEU A 144 -6.27 17.49 -0.05
N ASP A 145 -7.52 17.05 -0.19
CA ASP A 145 -8.27 17.20 -1.43
C ASP A 145 -8.46 18.69 -1.78
N TRP A 146 -8.79 19.53 -0.81
CA TRP A 146 -8.83 20.98 -0.98
C TRP A 146 -7.46 21.54 -1.43
N CYS A 147 -6.35 21.08 -0.83
CA CYS A 147 -5.01 21.49 -1.23
C CYS A 147 -4.71 21.12 -2.69
N PHE A 148 -5.06 19.90 -3.12
CA PHE A 148 -4.84 19.45 -4.49
C PHE A 148 -5.58 20.30 -5.51
N ASN A 149 -6.78 20.75 -5.19
CA ASN A 149 -7.60 21.57 -6.09
C ASN A 149 -7.24 23.06 -6.04
N ARG A 150 -6.67 23.54 -4.92
CA ARG A 150 -6.45 24.99 -4.72
C ARG A 150 -5.03 25.44 -5.01
N ILE A 151 -4.03 24.56 -4.95
CA ILE A 151 -2.63 24.94 -5.14
C ILE A 151 -2.22 24.71 -6.60
N PRO A 152 -2.12 25.80 -7.43
CA PRO A 152 -1.82 25.70 -8.86
C PRO A 152 -0.46 25.04 -9.14
N TRP A 153 0.47 25.17 -8.23
CA TRP A 153 1.79 24.54 -8.34
C TRP A 153 1.71 23.02 -8.47
N LEU A 154 0.74 22.35 -7.81
CA LEU A 154 0.59 20.91 -7.83
C LEU A 154 0.24 20.35 -9.21
N TYR A 155 -0.59 21.07 -9.98
CA TYR A 155 -0.98 20.67 -11.34
C TYR A 155 -0.29 21.50 -12.45
N ASN A 156 0.90 22.07 -12.15
CA ASN A 156 1.72 22.84 -13.09
C ASN A 156 0.98 23.98 -13.80
N TYR A 157 0.08 24.68 -13.10
CA TYR A 157 -0.71 25.80 -13.65
C TYR A 157 -1.52 25.46 -14.91
N ASN A 158 -1.83 24.17 -15.12
CA ASN A 158 -2.61 23.75 -16.28
C ASN A 158 -4.06 24.21 -16.14
N ALA A 159 -4.57 24.97 -17.11
CA ALA A 159 -5.91 25.55 -17.05
C ALA A 159 -7.04 24.49 -17.01
N SER A 160 -6.80 23.30 -17.55
CA SER A 160 -7.74 22.18 -17.50
C SER A 160 -7.74 21.42 -16.18
N GLY A 161 -6.79 21.68 -15.28
CA GLY A 161 -6.55 20.87 -14.07
C GLY A 161 -6.10 19.44 -14.35
N ALA A 162 -5.95 19.05 -15.60
CA ALA A 162 -5.50 17.72 -15.97
C ALA A 162 -3.98 17.57 -15.77
N ILE A 163 -3.59 16.44 -15.21
CA ILE A 163 -2.18 16.10 -14.99
C ILE A 163 -1.78 15.08 -16.06
N GLU A 164 -0.95 15.52 -17.00
CA GLU A 164 -0.34 14.64 -17.98
C GLU A 164 1.07 14.27 -17.55
N VAL A 165 1.31 12.97 -17.33
CA VAL A 165 2.63 12.46 -16.96
C VAL A 165 3.46 12.34 -18.24
N PRO A 166 4.67 12.97 -18.30
CA PRO A 166 5.55 12.85 -19.45
C PRO A 166 5.99 11.39 -19.67
N THR A 167 6.34 11.06 -20.90
CA THR A 167 6.82 9.72 -21.24
C THR A 167 8.10 9.42 -20.48
N ARG A 168 8.11 8.32 -19.72
CA ARG A 168 9.26 7.86 -18.98
C ARG A 168 9.55 6.40 -19.30
N THR A 169 10.83 6.09 -19.38
CA THR A 169 11.32 4.73 -19.61
C THR A 169 11.97 4.19 -18.33
N ALA A 170 11.74 2.91 -18.06
CA ALA A 170 12.54 2.16 -17.10
C ALA A 170 13.15 0.97 -17.82
N PHE A 171 14.46 0.79 -17.68
CA PHE A 171 15.22 -0.29 -18.34
C PHE A 171 15.00 -0.34 -19.86
N GLY A 172 14.84 0.82 -20.53
CA GLY A 172 14.61 0.91 -21.97
C GLY A 172 13.18 0.67 -22.43
N VAL A 173 12.24 0.41 -21.51
CA VAL A 173 10.82 0.18 -21.82
C VAL A 173 10.00 1.37 -21.37
N ALA A 174 9.12 1.90 -22.24
CA ALA A 174 8.23 3.00 -21.89
C ALA A 174 7.15 2.54 -20.88
N LEU A 175 7.12 3.16 -19.69
CA LEU A 175 6.16 2.87 -18.64
C LEU A 175 5.01 3.89 -18.57
N THR A 176 5.28 5.14 -18.94
CA THR A 176 4.30 6.22 -18.92
C THR A 176 4.18 6.87 -20.30
N GLY A 177 3.11 7.63 -20.49
CA GLY A 177 2.83 8.31 -21.75
C GLY A 177 2.10 7.45 -22.78
N PRO A 178 1.83 8.00 -23.98
CA PRO A 178 1.04 7.33 -25.01
C PRO A 178 1.76 6.13 -25.66
N THR A 179 3.08 6.08 -25.59
CA THR A 179 3.91 5.01 -26.18
C THR A 179 3.99 3.75 -25.34
N ALA A 180 3.57 3.81 -24.06
CA ALA A 180 3.62 2.67 -23.15
C ALA A 180 2.51 1.67 -23.46
N THR A 181 2.89 0.40 -23.69
CA THR A 181 1.91 -0.65 -23.94
C THR A 181 1.12 -0.98 -22.65
N PRO A 182 -0.21 -1.26 -22.74
CA PRO A 182 -1.01 -1.62 -21.57
C PRO A 182 -0.48 -2.84 -20.82
N VAL A 183 0.06 -3.80 -21.55
CA VAL A 183 0.65 -5.03 -20.99
C VAL A 183 1.85 -4.71 -20.11
N THR A 184 2.73 -3.83 -20.56
CA THR A 184 3.91 -3.43 -19.77
C THR A 184 3.52 -2.74 -18.48
N ARG A 185 2.58 -1.79 -18.53
CA ARG A 185 2.06 -1.11 -17.34
C ARG A 185 1.47 -2.11 -16.35
N TYR A 186 0.65 -3.03 -16.86
CA TYR A 186 0.05 -4.08 -16.05
C TYR A 186 1.10 -4.95 -15.36
N LEU A 187 2.11 -5.45 -16.08
CA LEU A 187 3.15 -6.33 -15.53
C LEU A 187 4.00 -5.63 -14.46
N VAL A 188 4.35 -4.36 -14.67
CA VAL A 188 5.11 -3.58 -13.68
C VAL A 188 4.28 -3.37 -12.41
N LEU A 189 3.00 -2.99 -12.55
CA LEU A 189 2.12 -2.81 -11.39
C LEU A 189 1.87 -4.14 -10.67
N LEU A 190 1.67 -5.23 -11.41
CA LEU A 190 1.51 -6.56 -10.82
C LEU A 190 2.74 -6.98 -10.01
N THR A 191 3.93 -6.76 -10.56
CA THR A 191 5.19 -7.03 -9.85
C THR A 191 5.28 -6.20 -8.57
N LEU A 192 4.90 -4.92 -8.63
CA LEU A 192 4.87 -4.04 -7.46
C LEU A 192 3.89 -4.55 -6.40
N VAL A 193 2.68 -4.97 -6.79
CA VAL A 193 1.68 -5.56 -5.88
C VAL A 193 2.24 -6.81 -5.19
N VAL A 194 2.87 -7.72 -5.95
CA VAL A 194 3.48 -8.94 -5.41
C VAL A 194 4.59 -8.61 -4.39
N VAL A 195 5.46 -7.66 -4.72
CA VAL A 195 6.53 -7.22 -3.82
C VAL A 195 5.94 -6.59 -2.56
N MET A 196 4.94 -5.73 -2.68
CA MET A 196 4.29 -5.09 -1.52
C MET A 196 3.56 -6.10 -0.65
N THR A 197 2.89 -7.09 -1.25
CA THR A 197 2.25 -8.20 -0.51
C THR A 197 3.29 -9.04 0.24
N TRP A 198 4.43 -9.31 -0.38
CA TRP A 198 5.52 -10.04 0.26
C TRP A 198 6.12 -9.27 1.43
N ILE A 199 6.38 -7.97 1.28
CA ILE A 199 6.85 -7.09 2.35
C ILE A 199 5.83 -7.04 3.49
N ALA A 200 4.55 -6.83 3.19
CA ALA A 200 3.47 -6.79 4.16
C ALA A 200 3.36 -8.11 4.95
N SER A 201 3.44 -9.25 4.27
CA SER A 201 3.44 -10.57 4.90
C SER A 201 4.61 -10.77 5.86
N ASN A 202 5.81 -10.35 5.46
CA ASN A 202 7.00 -10.43 6.32
C ASN A 202 6.90 -9.49 7.53
N LEU A 203 6.37 -8.28 7.33
CA LEU A 203 6.17 -7.30 8.39
C LEU A 203 5.20 -7.81 9.47
N VAL A 204 4.07 -8.36 9.05
CA VAL A 204 3.04 -8.90 9.95
C VAL A 204 3.57 -10.08 10.79
N ARG A 205 4.39 -10.94 10.19
CA ARG A 205 5.00 -12.11 10.87
C ARG A 205 6.17 -11.73 11.76
N GLY A 206 6.76 -10.56 11.51
CA GLY A 206 7.85 -10.04 12.32
C GLY A 206 7.42 -9.67 13.73
N TRP A 207 8.38 -9.27 14.55
CA TRP A 207 8.14 -8.79 15.91
C TRP A 207 7.20 -7.58 15.93
N ILE A 208 7.32 -6.69 14.93
CA ILE A 208 6.51 -5.48 14.81
C ILE A 208 5.03 -5.83 14.63
N GLY A 209 4.70 -6.72 13.69
CA GLY A 209 3.31 -7.11 13.45
C GLY A 209 2.67 -7.82 14.65
N ARG A 210 3.43 -8.66 15.35
CA ARG A 210 2.96 -9.30 16.58
C ARG A 210 2.71 -8.28 17.69
N SER A 211 3.55 -7.27 17.84
CA SER A 211 3.34 -6.17 18.78
C SER A 211 2.08 -5.38 18.48
N TRP A 212 1.80 -5.11 17.19
CA TRP A 212 0.56 -4.44 16.79
C TRP A 212 -0.69 -5.24 17.16
N MET A 213 -0.69 -6.55 16.92
CA MET A 213 -1.82 -7.41 17.29
C MET A 213 -2.04 -7.45 18.79
N MET A 214 -0.97 -7.53 19.60
CA MET A 214 -1.07 -7.49 21.06
C MET A 214 -1.67 -6.17 21.56
N ILE A 215 -1.24 -5.04 21.00
CA ILE A 215 -1.76 -3.71 21.37
C ILE A 215 -3.22 -3.57 20.94
N ARG A 216 -3.59 -4.07 19.75
CA ARG A 216 -4.96 -4.05 19.26
C ARG A 216 -5.92 -4.81 20.17
N ASP A 217 -5.51 -6.00 20.62
CA ASP A 217 -6.38 -6.90 21.39
C ASP A 217 -6.50 -6.44 22.86
N MET A 218 -5.36 -6.11 23.51
CA MET A 218 -5.35 -5.57 24.90
C MET A 218 -4.08 -4.74 25.14
N ASP A 219 -4.18 -3.43 25.12
CA ASP A 219 -3.08 -2.48 25.32
C ASP A 219 -2.42 -2.63 26.71
N ILE A 220 -3.21 -2.76 27.78
CA ILE A 220 -2.73 -2.93 29.15
C ILE A 220 -1.96 -4.24 29.32
N ALA A 221 -2.45 -5.34 28.74
CA ALA A 221 -1.77 -6.63 28.82
C ALA A 221 -0.46 -6.62 28.01
N ALA A 222 -0.43 -5.94 26.87
CA ALA A 222 0.78 -5.77 26.08
C ALA A 222 1.87 -5.01 26.85
N GLU A 223 1.50 -3.97 27.60
CA GLU A 223 2.41 -3.20 28.45
C GLU A 223 3.01 -4.06 29.57
N LEU A 224 2.19 -4.87 30.23
CA LEU A 224 2.61 -5.79 31.29
C LEU A 224 3.58 -6.87 30.76
N MET A 225 3.44 -7.28 29.50
CA MET A 225 4.36 -8.22 28.83
C MET A 225 5.65 -7.55 28.31
N GLY A 226 5.87 -6.26 28.59
CA GLY A 226 7.07 -5.54 28.23
C GLY A 226 7.10 -4.97 26.82
N VAL A 227 5.97 -4.97 26.12
CA VAL A 227 5.83 -4.26 24.84
C VAL A 227 5.81 -2.76 25.11
N GLN A 228 6.86 -2.07 24.66
CA GLN A 228 6.94 -0.61 24.84
C GLN A 228 5.92 0.08 23.91
N ILE A 229 4.71 0.29 24.38
CA ILE A 229 3.62 0.95 23.64
C ILE A 229 4.06 2.32 23.13
N GLY A 230 4.91 3.03 23.89
CA GLY A 230 5.48 4.32 23.49
C GLY A 230 6.46 4.29 22.30
N ARG A 231 6.94 3.12 21.89
CA ARG A 231 7.73 2.95 20.64
C ARG A 231 6.90 2.34 19.50
N ALA A 232 5.82 1.65 19.82
CA ALA A 232 4.95 0.99 18.83
C ALA A 232 3.75 1.86 18.41
N SER A 233 3.21 2.65 19.31
CA SER A 233 2.29 3.77 19.06
C SER A 233 2.75 4.90 19.96
N CYS A 234 3.14 6.05 19.40
CA CYS A 234 3.68 7.17 20.17
C CYS A 234 2.89 7.40 21.45
N ARG A 235 3.59 7.25 22.56
CA ARG A 235 3.26 7.47 23.97
C ARG A 235 2.00 8.29 24.22
N GLU A 236 0.96 7.64 24.68
CA GLU A 236 -0.12 8.28 25.38
C GLU A 236 0.05 8.01 26.89
N ARG A 237 0.56 8.99 27.62
CA ARG A 237 0.35 9.10 29.06
C ARG A 237 -0.52 10.32 29.31
N VAL A 238 -1.66 10.10 29.76
CA VAL A 238 -2.26 10.83 30.88
C VAL A 238 -3.04 9.86 31.71
#